data_cd46ab8e90cd2c264f19f173f78c6bbc
#
_entry.id   cd46ab8e90cd2c264f19f173f78c6bbc
#
_cell.length_a   1.000
_cell.length_b   1.000
_cell.length_c   1.000
_cell.angle_alpha   90.00
_cell.angle_beta   90.00
_cell.angle_gamma   90.00
#
_symmetry.space_group_name_H-M   'P 1'
#
loop_
_entity.id
_entity.type
_entity.pdbx_description
1 polymer ?
#
loop_
_entity_poly.entity_id
_entity_poly.type
_entity_poly.pdbx_seq_one_letter_code
_entity_poly.pdbx_strand_id
1 'polypeptide(L)'
;YLLAGTLPCPFRPDGTPVSDGKFRQTSLLFDPTGETVARYDKIHLFKATVNDKTGNYDEGRTFEAGNQLVVADTELGKIGLMICFDIRFSPLALRLRQLGAQMLTAPSAFTYQTGKAHWQTLLTARALDSQCLVIGAGQAGTHYFTNRQGLQQRETWGHSLFVNAHGDVMNEGITLPPINAAHLAPSKLLQAATSWLAAPTSESDAQYQPDAARLLITDFNPQHQQQWRANIDLQASY
;
A
#
# COMPACT_ATOMS: atom_id res chain seq x y z
N TYR A 1 13.19 -7.35 -1.06
CA TYR A 1 12.31 -6.98 0.06
C TYR A 1 10.85 -7.29 -0.28
N LEU A 2 10.08 -7.70 0.72
CA LEU A 2 8.66 -7.97 0.60
C LEU A 2 7.90 -7.21 1.70
N LEU A 3 6.99 -6.30 1.31
CA LEU A 3 6.03 -5.73 2.25
C LEU A 3 4.76 -6.59 2.25
N ALA A 4 4.56 -7.37 3.31
CA ALA A 4 3.30 -8.08 3.54
C ALA A 4 2.24 -7.05 3.95
N GLY A 5 1.28 -6.84 3.06
CA GLY A 5 0.33 -5.74 3.05
C GLY A 5 -0.30 -5.49 4.41
N THR A 6 -1.35 -6.21 4.81
CA THR A 6 -1.82 -6.16 6.19
C THR A 6 -2.35 -7.51 6.66
N LEU A 7 -2.05 -7.80 7.91
CA LEU A 7 -2.60 -8.96 8.61
C LEU A 7 -3.09 -8.56 10.01
N PRO A 8 -4.14 -9.22 10.54
CA PRO A 8 -4.57 -9.03 11.92
C PRO A 8 -3.53 -9.68 12.86
N CYS A 9 -2.90 -8.87 13.72
CA CYS A 9 -1.94 -9.36 14.71
C CYS A 9 -2.54 -9.26 16.11
N PRO A 10 -2.63 -10.36 16.89
CA PRO A 10 -3.22 -10.35 18.23
C PRO A 10 -2.27 -9.78 19.30
N PHE A 11 -1.05 -9.42 18.93
CA PHE A 11 -0.04 -8.90 19.84
C PHE A 11 0.42 -7.49 19.43
N ARG A 12 0.73 -6.67 20.42
CA ARG A 12 1.44 -5.40 20.25
C ARG A 12 2.92 -5.63 19.94
N PRO A 13 3.68 -4.61 19.53
CA PRO A 13 5.12 -4.75 19.25
C PRO A 13 5.96 -5.24 20.43
N ASP A 14 5.54 -4.97 21.64
CA ASP A 14 6.19 -5.43 22.89
C ASP A 14 5.82 -6.87 23.28
N GLY A 15 5.04 -7.58 22.46
CA GLY A 15 4.59 -8.95 22.70
C GLY A 15 3.37 -9.06 23.61
N THR A 16 2.86 -7.95 24.16
CA THR A 16 1.63 -8.00 24.96
C THR A 16 0.40 -8.24 24.10
N PRO A 17 -0.58 -9.05 24.58
CA PRO A 17 -1.82 -9.24 23.85
C PRO A 17 -2.61 -7.95 23.68
N VAL A 18 -3.24 -7.78 22.53
CA VAL A 18 -4.22 -6.71 22.32
C VAL A 18 -5.46 -6.99 23.16
N SER A 19 -5.97 -5.95 23.84
CA SER A 19 -7.11 -6.08 24.76
C SER A 19 -8.44 -6.37 24.02
N ASP A 20 -9.42 -6.90 24.75
CA ASP A 20 -10.81 -7.06 24.30
C ASP A 20 -10.99 -7.93 23.04
N GLY A 21 -10.08 -8.88 22.79
CA GLY A 21 -10.13 -9.74 21.61
C GLY A 21 -9.93 -9.01 20.29
N LYS A 22 -9.38 -7.78 20.34
CA LYS A 22 -9.03 -7.01 19.16
C LYS A 22 -7.66 -7.42 18.59
N PHE A 23 -7.35 -6.87 17.45
CA PHE A 23 -6.09 -7.07 16.73
C PHE A 23 -5.44 -5.73 16.42
N ARG A 24 -4.15 -5.75 16.06
CA ARG A 24 -3.48 -4.70 15.32
C ARG A 24 -3.64 -4.98 13.82
N GLN A 25 -3.83 -3.94 13.04
CA GLN A 25 -3.72 -4.04 11.58
C GLN A 25 -2.28 -3.77 11.21
N THR A 26 -1.54 -4.83 10.92
CA THR A 26 -0.06 -4.83 10.89
C THR A 26 0.47 -5.04 9.48
N SER A 27 1.43 -4.21 9.06
CA SER A 27 2.32 -4.48 7.91
C SER A 27 3.67 -4.97 8.43
N LEU A 28 4.22 -5.98 7.75
CA LEU A 28 5.57 -6.49 8.00
C LEU A 28 6.43 -6.30 6.76
N LEU A 29 7.63 -5.76 6.93
CA LEU A 29 8.64 -5.70 5.89
C LEU A 29 9.67 -6.78 6.13
N PHE A 30 9.85 -7.63 5.13
CA PHE A 30 10.87 -8.68 5.11
C PHE A 30 12.01 -8.29 4.19
N ASP A 31 13.22 -8.64 4.57
CA ASP A 31 14.42 -8.50 3.76
C ASP A 31 14.56 -9.65 2.73
N PRO A 32 15.59 -9.63 1.85
CA PRO A 32 15.81 -10.71 0.88
C PRO A 32 16.10 -12.09 1.51
N THR A 33 16.48 -12.16 2.78
CA THR A 33 16.71 -13.42 3.51
C THR A 33 15.42 -13.97 4.15
N GLY A 34 14.34 -13.17 4.15
CA GLY A 34 13.06 -13.51 4.78
C GLY A 34 12.94 -13.08 6.25
N GLU A 35 13.93 -12.36 6.77
CA GLU A 35 13.87 -11.82 8.12
C GLU A 35 12.99 -10.56 8.18
N THR A 36 12.25 -10.41 9.28
CA THR A 36 11.40 -9.23 9.50
C THR A 36 12.26 -8.05 9.94
N VAL A 37 12.39 -7.04 9.08
CA VAL A 37 13.20 -5.84 9.34
C VAL A 37 12.38 -4.64 9.83
N ALA A 38 11.07 -4.65 9.61
CA ALA A 38 10.19 -3.62 10.17
C ALA A 38 8.77 -4.14 10.37
N ARG A 39 8.10 -3.59 11.38
CA ARG A 39 6.68 -3.78 11.68
C ARG A 39 6.02 -2.43 11.87
N TYR A 40 4.90 -2.23 11.20
CA TYR A 40 4.05 -1.05 11.38
C TYR A 40 2.62 -1.46 11.70
N ASP A 41 2.08 -0.92 12.78
CA ASP A 41 0.69 -1.07 13.17
C ASP A 41 -0.07 0.21 12.78
N LYS A 42 -1.14 0.08 12.02
CA LYS A 42 -1.95 1.18 11.48
C LYS A 42 -2.37 2.17 12.58
N ILE A 43 -2.05 3.44 12.38
CA ILE A 43 -2.36 4.52 13.34
C ILE A 43 -3.79 5.01 13.16
N HIS A 44 -4.22 5.28 11.92
CA HIS A 44 -5.54 5.85 11.66
C HIS A 44 -6.52 4.76 11.20
N LEU A 45 -7.37 4.35 12.12
CA LEU A 45 -8.41 3.35 11.84
C LEU A 45 -9.54 3.96 11.00
N PHE A 46 -10.01 3.20 10.01
CA PHE A 46 -11.06 3.67 9.13
C PHE A 46 -12.42 3.69 9.84
N LYS A 47 -13.03 4.88 9.89
CA LYS A 47 -14.39 5.06 10.35
C LYS A 47 -15.09 6.01 9.40
N ALA A 48 -16.13 5.52 8.71
CA ALA A 48 -16.86 6.29 7.72
C ALA A 48 -18.25 5.69 7.44
N THR A 49 -19.16 6.55 7.03
CA THR A 49 -20.38 6.14 6.33
C THR A 49 -20.15 6.30 4.83
N VAL A 50 -20.31 5.23 4.08
CA VAL A 50 -20.09 5.19 2.62
C VAL A 50 -21.39 4.78 1.94
N ASN A 51 -21.71 5.40 0.81
CA ASN A 51 -22.89 5.03 0.03
C ASN A 51 -22.62 3.75 -0.80
N ASP A 52 -22.47 2.63 -0.11
CA ASP A 52 -22.32 1.29 -0.67
C ASP A 52 -23.15 0.26 0.12
N LYS A 53 -23.08 -1.02 -0.26
CA LYS A 53 -23.86 -2.10 0.39
C LYS A 53 -23.53 -2.29 1.88
N THR A 54 -22.32 -1.95 2.31
CA THR A 54 -21.89 -2.08 3.72
C THR A 54 -22.37 -0.88 4.56
N GLY A 55 -22.41 0.30 3.98
CA GLY A 55 -22.89 1.53 4.59
C GLY A 55 -21.94 2.09 5.65
N ASN A 56 -21.81 1.43 6.79
CA ASN A 56 -21.03 1.91 7.93
C ASN A 56 -19.78 1.06 8.16
N TYR A 57 -18.65 1.75 8.21
CA TYR A 57 -17.34 1.16 8.51
C TYR A 57 -16.83 1.69 9.84
N ASP A 58 -16.36 0.82 10.71
CA ASP A 58 -15.74 1.18 11.99
C ASP A 58 -14.70 0.12 12.37
N GLU A 59 -13.46 0.31 11.90
CA GLU A 59 -12.34 -0.60 12.21
C GLU A 59 -12.03 -0.63 13.71
N GLY A 60 -12.34 0.42 14.46
CA GLY A 60 -12.12 0.47 15.91
C GLY A 60 -12.88 -0.57 16.72
N ARG A 61 -13.89 -1.22 16.11
CA ARG A 61 -14.58 -2.36 16.74
C ARG A 61 -13.74 -3.64 16.75
N THR A 62 -12.84 -3.79 15.78
CA THR A 62 -12.04 -5.01 15.57
C THR A 62 -10.56 -4.77 15.85
N PHE A 63 -10.10 -3.54 15.60
CA PHE A 63 -8.69 -3.20 15.70
C PHE A 63 -8.43 -2.15 16.78
N GLU A 64 -7.26 -2.27 17.39
CA GLU A 64 -6.65 -1.24 18.24
C GLU A 64 -5.63 -0.46 17.39
N ALA A 65 -5.67 0.88 17.47
CA ALA A 65 -4.79 1.75 16.72
C ALA A 65 -3.32 1.63 17.17
N GLY A 66 -2.39 1.67 16.21
CA GLY A 66 -0.98 1.87 16.47
C GLY A 66 -0.66 3.29 16.95
N ASN A 67 0.57 3.51 17.37
CA ASN A 67 1.02 4.80 17.88
C ASN A 67 2.48 5.14 17.51
N GLN A 68 3.11 4.34 16.66
CA GLN A 68 4.51 4.51 16.30
C GLN A 68 4.66 4.77 14.80
N LEU A 69 5.50 5.74 14.47
CA LEU A 69 5.97 5.98 13.12
C LEU A 69 7.09 4.99 12.82
N VAL A 70 7.09 4.42 11.62
CA VAL A 70 8.10 3.45 11.21
C VAL A 70 8.72 3.85 9.88
N VAL A 71 10.03 4.03 9.89
CA VAL A 71 10.86 4.17 8.69
C VAL A 71 11.90 3.06 8.74
N ALA A 72 11.84 2.14 7.78
CA ALA A 72 12.81 1.07 7.62
C ALA A 72 14.00 1.55 6.79
N ASP A 73 15.21 1.31 7.28
CA ASP A 73 16.43 1.55 6.51
C ASP A 73 16.77 0.27 5.72
N THR A 74 16.81 0.38 4.39
CA THR A 74 17.01 -0.75 3.49
C THR A 74 18.03 -0.41 2.42
N GLU A 75 18.55 -1.42 1.71
CA GLU A 75 19.41 -1.21 0.55
C GLU A 75 18.71 -0.47 -0.61
N LEU A 76 17.38 -0.53 -0.66
CA LEU A 76 16.58 0.22 -1.64
C LEU A 76 16.39 1.69 -1.25
N GLY A 77 16.79 2.08 -0.04
CA GLY A 77 16.55 3.39 0.57
C GLY A 77 15.63 3.29 1.79
N LYS A 78 15.29 4.45 2.36
CA LYS A 78 14.46 4.55 3.56
C LYS A 78 12.98 4.51 3.22
N ILE A 79 12.27 3.52 3.75
CA ILE A 79 10.86 3.23 3.46
C ILE A 79 10.00 3.60 4.67
N GLY A 80 9.15 4.62 4.53
CA GLY A 80 8.12 4.96 5.50
C GLY A 80 6.86 4.10 5.31
N LEU A 81 6.37 3.50 6.38
CA LEU A 81 5.24 2.58 6.34
C LEU A 81 3.93 3.30 6.71
N MET A 82 2.93 3.18 5.84
CA MET A 82 1.54 3.59 6.05
C MET A 82 0.61 2.47 5.61
N ILE A 83 -0.64 2.48 6.10
CA ILE A 83 -1.67 1.51 5.71
C ILE A 83 -2.95 2.25 5.34
N CYS A 84 -3.39 2.12 4.10
CA CYS A 84 -4.75 2.43 3.62
C CYS A 84 -5.22 3.83 4.05
N PHE A 85 -6.07 3.93 5.07
CA PHE A 85 -6.66 5.19 5.55
C PHE A 85 -5.63 6.22 6.01
N ASP A 86 -4.42 5.79 6.39
CA ASP A 86 -3.31 6.67 6.78
C ASP A 86 -2.96 7.71 5.69
N ILE A 87 -3.15 7.39 4.41
CA ILE A 87 -2.84 8.32 3.31
C ILE A 87 -3.66 9.61 3.35
N ARG A 88 -4.78 9.65 4.10
CA ARG A 88 -5.59 10.85 4.28
C ARG A 88 -4.97 11.86 5.24
N PHE A 89 -3.99 11.45 6.00
CA PHE A 89 -3.38 12.25 7.05
C PHE A 89 -2.00 12.74 6.61
N SER A 90 -1.94 13.94 6.02
CA SER A 90 -0.67 14.54 5.56
C SER A 90 0.37 14.66 6.67
N PRO A 91 0.03 14.98 7.93
CA PRO A 91 1.03 15.04 9.00
C PRO A 91 1.81 13.74 9.19
N LEU A 92 1.18 12.57 8.97
CA LEU A 92 1.86 11.27 9.05
C LEU A 92 2.94 11.16 7.97
N ALA A 93 2.61 11.44 6.71
CA ALA A 93 3.55 11.39 5.59
C ALA A 93 4.72 12.39 5.77
N LEU A 94 4.42 13.61 6.23
CA LEU A 94 5.42 14.63 6.53
C LEU A 94 6.37 14.20 7.64
N ARG A 95 5.85 13.59 8.70
CA ARG A 95 6.69 13.09 9.79
C ARG A 95 7.57 11.92 9.35
N LEU A 96 7.07 10.99 8.55
CA LEU A 96 7.88 9.92 7.95
C LEU A 96 9.00 10.52 7.09
N ARG A 97 8.68 11.55 6.30
CA ARG A 97 9.68 12.30 5.52
C ARG A 97 10.76 12.95 6.39
N GLN A 98 10.37 13.60 7.50
CA GLN A 98 11.30 14.19 8.46
C GLN A 98 12.22 13.15 9.13
N LEU A 99 11.73 11.92 9.32
CA LEU A 99 12.52 10.77 9.77
C LEU A 99 13.43 10.20 8.68
N GLY A 100 13.42 10.77 7.49
CA GLY A 100 14.32 10.44 6.40
C GLY A 100 13.71 9.54 5.33
N ALA A 101 12.42 9.23 5.37
CA ALA A 101 11.78 8.41 4.34
C ALA A 101 12.02 9.00 2.93
N GLN A 102 12.31 8.12 1.99
CA GLN A 102 12.46 8.38 0.56
C GLN A 102 11.30 7.79 -0.22
N MET A 103 10.72 6.73 0.31
CA MET A 103 9.56 6.03 -0.21
C MET A 103 8.49 5.93 0.88
N LEU A 104 7.22 6.00 0.50
CA LEU A 104 6.07 5.77 1.37
C LEU A 104 5.23 4.64 0.78
N THR A 105 4.85 3.68 1.60
CA THR A 105 4.00 2.56 1.17
C THR A 105 2.58 2.73 1.68
N ALA A 106 1.59 2.31 0.90
CA ALA A 106 0.18 2.36 1.28
C ALA A 106 -0.59 1.14 0.76
N PRO A 107 -0.35 -0.08 1.31
CA PRO A 107 -1.22 -1.21 1.01
C PRO A 107 -2.65 -0.91 1.45
N SER A 108 -3.62 -1.15 0.58
CA SER A 108 -4.97 -0.60 0.75
C SER A 108 -6.06 -1.52 0.20
N ALA A 109 -7.24 -1.41 0.80
CA ALA A 109 -8.49 -1.96 0.29
C ALA A 109 -9.58 -0.86 0.34
N PHE A 110 -9.40 0.19 -0.46
CA PHE A 110 -10.37 1.28 -0.54
C PHE A 110 -11.71 0.76 -1.07
N THR A 111 -12.83 1.20 -0.50
CA THR A 111 -14.12 0.92 -1.08
C THR A 111 -14.19 1.47 -2.50
N TYR A 112 -14.95 0.86 -3.38
CA TYR A 112 -15.04 1.27 -4.78
C TYR A 112 -15.35 2.78 -4.90
N GLN A 113 -16.34 3.26 -4.15
CA GLN A 113 -16.77 4.67 -4.20
C GLN A 113 -15.68 5.64 -3.76
N THR A 114 -15.08 5.40 -2.60
CA THR A 114 -14.04 6.29 -2.08
C THR A 114 -12.73 6.15 -2.84
N GLY A 115 -12.43 4.99 -3.36
CA GLY A 115 -11.25 4.75 -4.19
C GLY A 115 -11.35 5.49 -5.51
N LYS A 116 -12.47 5.34 -6.22
CA LYS A 116 -12.74 6.05 -7.48
C LYS A 116 -12.60 7.57 -7.34
N ALA A 117 -13.10 8.13 -6.23
CA ALA A 117 -13.10 9.57 -6.01
C ALA A 117 -11.75 10.12 -5.49
N HIS A 118 -11.00 9.35 -4.69
CA HIS A 118 -9.93 9.93 -3.89
C HIS A 118 -8.56 9.24 -4.04
N TRP A 119 -8.49 7.99 -4.51
CA TRP A 119 -7.27 7.17 -4.42
C TRP A 119 -6.05 7.83 -5.06
N GLN A 120 -6.10 8.10 -6.35
CA GLN A 120 -4.99 8.71 -7.07
C GLN A 120 -4.67 10.11 -6.53
N THR A 121 -5.70 10.94 -6.29
CA THR A 121 -5.51 12.30 -5.75
C THR A 121 -4.78 12.29 -4.41
N LEU A 122 -5.13 11.38 -3.49
CA LEU A 122 -4.48 11.28 -2.19
C LEU A 122 -3.04 10.82 -2.31
N LEU A 123 -2.75 9.82 -3.14
CA LEU A 123 -1.37 9.36 -3.34
C LEU A 123 -0.50 10.45 -3.97
N THR A 124 -1.04 11.16 -4.97
CA THR A 124 -0.34 12.29 -5.60
C THR A 124 -0.08 13.41 -4.59
N ALA A 125 -1.09 13.77 -3.78
CA ALA A 125 -0.89 14.76 -2.72
C ALA A 125 0.19 14.33 -1.73
N ARG A 126 0.19 13.06 -1.31
CA ARG A 126 1.25 12.56 -0.39
C ARG A 126 2.63 12.59 -1.03
N ALA A 127 2.75 12.27 -2.32
CA ALA A 127 4.01 12.35 -3.04
C ALA A 127 4.54 13.79 -3.11
N LEU A 128 3.68 14.74 -3.42
CA LEU A 128 4.02 16.16 -3.47
C LEU A 128 4.39 16.72 -2.10
N ASP A 129 3.55 16.51 -1.08
CA ASP A 129 3.76 17.03 0.28
C ASP A 129 5.06 16.51 0.90
N SER A 130 5.28 15.19 0.79
CA SER A 130 6.43 14.54 1.42
C SER A 130 7.66 14.53 0.52
N GLN A 131 7.52 14.83 -0.75
CA GLN A 131 8.58 14.69 -1.76
C GLN A 131 9.20 13.27 -1.73
N CYS A 132 8.35 12.26 -1.58
CA CYS A 132 8.71 10.85 -1.58
C CYS A 132 8.09 10.14 -2.79
N LEU A 133 8.72 9.03 -3.22
CA LEU A 133 8.02 8.06 -4.05
C LEU A 133 6.90 7.43 -3.23
N VAL A 134 5.66 7.47 -3.71
CA VAL A 134 4.52 6.82 -3.05
C VAL A 134 4.13 5.55 -3.79
N ILE A 135 4.04 4.46 -3.05
CA ILE A 135 3.74 3.10 -3.54
C ILE A 135 2.36 2.71 -3.03
N GLY A 136 1.36 2.83 -3.89
CA GLY A 136 -0.03 2.49 -3.59
C GLY A 136 -0.39 1.09 -4.12
N ALA A 137 -0.39 0.08 -3.25
CA ALA A 137 -0.85 -1.26 -3.59
C ALA A 137 -2.33 -1.43 -3.19
N GLY A 138 -3.23 -1.50 -4.17
CA GLY A 138 -4.67 -1.54 -3.95
C GLY A 138 -5.27 -2.91 -4.28
N GLN A 139 -6.01 -3.50 -3.33
CA GLN A 139 -6.83 -4.68 -3.60
C GLN A 139 -7.98 -4.30 -4.53
N ALA A 140 -8.24 -5.11 -5.56
CA ALA A 140 -9.28 -4.88 -6.56
C ALA A 140 -10.34 -5.98 -6.53
N GLY A 141 -11.53 -5.65 -7.02
CA GLY A 141 -12.60 -6.59 -7.31
C GLY A 141 -13.57 -6.82 -6.16
N THR A 142 -14.35 -7.88 -6.31
CA THR A 142 -15.42 -8.24 -5.37
C THR A 142 -14.92 -9.30 -4.39
N HIS A 143 -15.07 -9.00 -3.11
CA HIS A 143 -14.69 -9.90 -2.01
C HIS A 143 -15.96 -10.42 -1.34
N TYR A 144 -16.02 -11.72 -1.14
CA TYR A 144 -17.13 -12.39 -0.44
C TYR A 144 -16.67 -12.83 0.94
N PHE A 145 -17.50 -12.61 1.95
CA PHE A 145 -17.25 -13.06 3.32
C PHE A 145 -18.56 -13.38 4.01
N THR A 146 -18.51 -14.26 4.99
CA THR A 146 -19.68 -14.64 5.78
C THR A 146 -19.61 -13.99 7.16
N ASN A 147 -20.69 -13.34 7.56
CA ASN A 147 -20.88 -12.83 8.91
C ASN A 147 -22.17 -13.39 9.53
N ARG A 148 -22.60 -12.86 10.70
CA ARG A 148 -23.83 -13.30 11.37
C ARG A 148 -25.11 -13.07 10.56
N GLN A 149 -25.08 -12.22 9.54
CA GLN A 149 -26.19 -11.89 8.64
C GLN A 149 -26.16 -12.74 7.36
N GLY A 150 -25.20 -13.67 7.25
CA GLY A 150 -25.00 -14.53 6.07
C GLY A 150 -23.89 -14.05 5.14
N LEU A 151 -23.95 -14.48 3.87
CA LEU A 151 -22.98 -14.12 2.84
C LEU A 151 -23.09 -12.64 2.53
N GLN A 152 -21.97 -11.95 2.66
CA GLN A 152 -21.81 -10.53 2.36
C GLN A 152 -20.87 -10.35 1.18
N GLN A 153 -20.95 -9.17 0.55
CA GLN A 153 -20.14 -8.78 -0.59
C GLN A 153 -19.59 -7.38 -0.36
N ARG A 154 -18.30 -7.19 -0.63
CA ARG A 154 -17.64 -5.89 -0.64
C ARG A 154 -16.87 -5.72 -1.92
N GLU A 155 -16.95 -4.54 -2.52
CA GLU A 155 -16.17 -4.20 -3.71
C GLU A 155 -15.06 -3.21 -3.35
N THR A 156 -13.86 -3.43 -3.87
CA THR A 156 -12.70 -2.58 -3.68
C THR A 156 -12.20 -2.02 -5.01
N TRP A 157 -11.63 -0.81 -4.95
CA TRP A 157 -11.27 -0.01 -6.12
C TRP A 157 -10.06 -0.56 -6.89
N GLY A 158 -9.04 -1.08 -6.20
CA GLY A 158 -7.79 -1.49 -6.83
C GLY A 158 -6.95 -0.31 -7.30
N HIS A 159 -6.56 -0.32 -8.57
CA HIS A 159 -5.78 0.75 -9.22
C HIS A 159 -4.47 1.02 -8.51
N SER A 160 -3.68 -0.04 -8.26
CA SER A 160 -2.31 0.10 -7.75
C SER A 160 -1.51 1.04 -8.64
N LEU A 161 -0.72 1.91 -8.04
CA LEU A 161 0.08 2.89 -8.78
C LEU A 161 1.30 3.36 -7.98
N PHE A 162 2.29 3.86 -8.69
CA PHE A 162 3.41 4.60 -8.15
C PHE A 162 3.25 6.08 -8.49
N VAL A 163 3.61 6.95 -7.55
CA VAL A 163 3.66 8.40 -7.80
C VAL A 163 5.03 8.90 -7.36
N ASN A 164 5.77 9.52 -8.27
CA ASN A 164 7.08 10.09 -7.96
C ASN A 164 6.96 11.37 -7.09
N ALA A 165 8.07 11.84 -6.58
CA ALA A 165 8.11 13.02 -5.71
C ALA A 165 7.69 14.34 -6.41
N HIS A 166 7.55 14.33 -7.74
CA HIS A 166 7.06 15.46 -8.54
C HIS A 166 5.54 15.37 -8.79
N GLY A 167 4.89 14.27 -8.40
CA GLY A 167 3.45 14.05 -8.57
C GLY A 167 3.06 13.30 -9.84
N ASP A 168 4.05 12.84 -10.63
CA ASP A 168 3.77 12.07 -11.84
C ASP A 168 3.40 10.63 -11.47
N VAL A 169 2.33 10.14 -12.09
CA VAL A 169 1.91 8.75 -11.97
C VAL A 169 2.78 7.89 -12.89
N MET A 170 3.52 6.97 -12.29
CA MET A 170 4.47 6.09 -12.97
C MET A 170 3.86 4.71 -13.15
N ASN A 171 2.99 4.57 -14.16
CA ASN A 171 2.29 3.32 -14.42
C ASN A 171 2.89 2.61 -15.64
N GLU A 172 4.11 2.15 -15.55
CA GLU A 172 4.61 1.15 -16.48
C GLU A 172 4.13 -0.23 -16.00
N GLY A 173 2.92 -0.62 -16.41
CA GLY A 173 2.32 -1.88 -15.99
C GLY A 173 2.57 -2.98 -17.02
N ILE A 174 3.15 -4.09 -16.58
CA ILE A 174 3.14 -5.35 -17.34
C ILE A 174 1.82 -6.05 -17.00
N THR A 175 0.95 -6.22 -17.98
CA THR A 175 -0.24 -7.06 -17.81
C THR A 175 0.20 -8.52 -17.85
N LEU A 176 -0.01 -9.22 -16.75
CA LEU A 176 0.28 -10.65 -16.68
C LEU A 176 -0.94 -11.44 -17.15
N PRO A 177 -0.75 -12.55 -17.88
CA PRO A 177 -1.86 -13.45 -18.17
C PRO A 177 -2.49 -13.93 -16.86
N PRO A 178 -3.79 -14.28 -16.85
CA PRO A 178 -4.45 -14.78 -15.66
C PRO A 178 -3.72 -16.01 -15.14
N ILE A 179 -3.26 -15.91 -13.88
CA ILE A 179 -2.58 -17.00 -13.19
C ILE A 179 -3.62 -17.73 -12.36
N ASN A 180 -3.82 -18.99 -12.66
CA ASN A 180 -4.48 -19.86 -11.71
C ASN A 180 -3.52 -20.20 -10.56
N ALA A 181 -3.42 -19.28 -9.60
CA ALA A 181 -2.48 -19.34 -8.48
C ALA A 181 -2.70 -20.59 -7.58
N ALA A 182 -3.86 -21.22 -7.67
CA ALA A 182 -4.22 -22.38 -6.84
C ALA A 182 -3.32 -23.63 -7.08
N HIS A 183 -2.57 -23.65 -8.18
CA HIS A 183 -1.76 -24.82 -8.58
C HIS A 183 -0.26 -24.55 -8.74
N LEU A 184 0.22 -23.35 -8.37
CA LEU A 184 1.64 -23.01 -8.50
C LEU A 184 2.37 -23.11 -7.17
N ALA A 185 3.36 -23.98 -7.12
CA ALA A 185 4.33 -23.96 -6.02
C ALA A 185 5.06 -22.60 -5.98
N PRO A 186 5.46 -22.09 -4.80
CA PRO A 186 6.11 -20.78 -4.66
C PRO A 186 7.32 -20.57 -5.59
N SER A 187 8.12 -21.63 -5.83
CA SER A 187 9.24 -21.60 -6.76
C SER A 187 8.84 -21.40 -8.23
N LYS A 188 7.65 -21.90 -8.63
CA LYS A 188 7.12 -21.69 -9.98
C LYS A 188 6.51 -20.31 -10.17
N LEU A 189 5.96 -19.71 -9.11
CA LEU A 189 5.49 -18.32 -9.13
C LEU A 189 6.66 -17.34 -9.35
N LEU A 190 7.78 -17.56 -8.68
CA LEU A 190 8.99 -16.75 -8.85
C LEU A 190 9.58 -16.91 -10.26
N GLN A 191 9.64 -18.15 -10.78
CA GLN A 191 10.12 -18.44 -12.12
C GLN A 191 9.20 -17.85 -13.22
N ALA A 192 7.90 -17.88 -13.01
CA ALA A 192 6.93 -17.21 -13.87
C ALA A 192 7.14 -15.69 -13.84
N ALA A 193 7.23 -15.07 -12.66
CA ALA A 193 7.46 -13.64 -12.54
C ALA A 193 8.73 -13.19 -13.28
N THR A 194 9.84 -13.92 -13.14
CA THR A 194 11.10 -13.60 -13.85
C THR A 194 11.02 -13.78 -15.35
N SER A 195 10.26 -14.73 -15.85
CA SER A 195 10.04 -14.91 -17.30
C SER A 195 9.16 -13.81 -17.90
N TRP A 196 8.28 -13.22 -17.12
CA TRP A 196 7.42 -12.10 -17.55
C TRP A 196 8.17 -10.77 -17.59
N LEU A 197 9.12 -10.56 -16.69
CA LEU A 197 10.00 -9.38 -16.70
C LEU A 197 10.87 -9.31 -17.97
N ALA A 198 11.09 -10.44 -18.63
CA ALA A 198 11.89 -10.53 -19.86
C ALA A 198 11.06 -10.42 -21.16
N ALA A 199 9.72 -10.29 -21.08
CA ALA A 199 8.86 -10.21 -22.25
C ALA A 199 8.77 -8.78 -22.79
N PRO A 200 8.85 -8.55 -24.13
CA PRO A 200 8.72 -7.21 -24.70
C PRO A 200 7.30 -6.67 -24.52
N THR A 201 7.21 -5.44 -24.04
CA THR A 201 5.95 -4.71 -23.88
C THR A 201 5.45 -4.22 -25.24
N SER A 202 4.29 -4.67 -25.72
CA SER A 202 3.57 -4.01 -26.80
C SER A 202 2.57 -3.03 -26.24
N GLU A 203 2.69 -1.79 -26.67
CA GLU A 203 1.90 -0.61 -26.23
C GLU A 203 0.46 -0.57 -26.75
N SER A 204 -0.29 -1.62 -26.84
CA SER A 204 -1.67 -1.50 -27.29
C SER A 204 -2.67 -2.05 -26.27
N ASP A 205 -3.54 -1.15 -25.83
CA ASP A 205 -4.82 -1.42 -25.18
C ASP A 205 -4.80 -2.09 -23.81
N ALA A 206 -4.28 -1.40 -22.82
CA ALA A 206 -4.51 -1.72 -21.42
C ALA A 206 -5.94 -1.31 -20.97
N GLN A 207 -6.96 -1.89 -21.58
CA GLN A 207 -8.28 -1.90 -21.00
C GLN A 207 -8.22 -2.67 -19.68
N TYR A 208 -8.64 -2.03 -18.59
CA TYR A 208 -8.69 -2.66 -17.27
C TYR A 208 -9.49 -3.96 -17.33
N GLN A 209 -8.81 -5.09 -17.20
CA GLN A 209 -9.43 -6.39 -17.04
C GLN A 209 -9.36 -6.76 -15.56
N PRO A 210 -10.49 -6.78 -14.84
CA PRO A 210 -10.51 -6.99 -13.38
C PRO A 210 -9.93 -8.34 -12.94
N ASP A 211 -9.89 -9.32 -13.83
CA ASP A 211 -9.42 -10.68 -13.54
C ASP A 211 -7.95 -10.93 -13.92
N ALA A 212 -7.26 -9.93 -14.49
CA ALA A 212 -5.85 -10.06 -14.85
C ALA A 212 -4.96 -9.61 -13.69
N ALA A 213 -4.06 -10.48 -13.25
CA ALA A 213 -2.98 -10.08 -12.35
C ALA A 213 -2.06 -9.09 -13.07
N ARG A 214 -1.71 -7.98 -12.39
CA ARG A 214 -0.79 -6.97 -12.94
C ARG A 214 0.40 -6.82 -12.02
N LEU A 215 1.59 -6.85 -12.60
CA LEU A 215 2.82 -6.46 -11.94
C LEU A 215 3.17 -5.04 -12.41
N LEU A 216 3.17 -4.08 -11.49
CA LEU A 216 3.67 -2.74 -11.75
C LEU A 216 5.14 -2.69 -11.38
N ILE A 217 5.96 -2.17 -12.27
CA ILE A 217 7.39 -1.98 -12.05
C ILE A 217 7.69 -0.51 -12.27
N THR A 218 8.56 0.05 -11.44
CA THR A 218 9.08 1.40 -11.62
C THR A 218 10.51 1.48 -11.13
N ASP A 219 11.28 2.36 -11.74
CA ASP A 219 12.61 2.70 -11.27
C ASP A 219 12.53 3.80 -10.21
N PHE A 220 13.29 3.63 -9.14
CA PHE A 220 13.48 4.66 -8.13
C PHE A 220 14.88 5.27 -8.27
N ASN A 221 14.94 6.56 -8.58
CA ASN A 221 16.20 7.30 -8.67
C ASN A 221 16.32 8.30 -7.51
N PRO A 222 17.10 7.99 -6.45
CA PRO A 222 17.24 8.86 -5.29
C PRO A 222 17.93 10.18 -5.63
N GLN A 223 18.75 10.26 -6.66
CA GLN A 223 19.42 11.51 -7.08
C GLN A 223 18.41 12.49 -7.69
N HIS A 224 17.51 12.02 -8.56
CA HIS A 224 16.43 12.87 -9.08
C HIS A 224 15.53 13.38 -7.96
N GLN A 225 15.21 12.53 -7.00
CA GLN A 225 14.43 12.95 -5.84
C GLN A 225 15.13 14.03 -5.02
N GLN A 226 16.44 13.92 -4.81
CA GLN A 226 17.23 14.94 -4.13
C GLN A 226 17.26 16.27 -4.89
N GLN A 227 17.34 16.24 -6.22
CA GLN A 227 17.26 17.45 -7.04
C GLN A 227 15.90 18.16 -6.90
N TRP A 228 14.80 17.41 -6.93
CA TRP A 228 13.48 18.01 -6.70
C TRP A 228 13.34 18.62 -5.31
N ARG A 229 13.87 17.97 -4.29
CA ARG A 229 13.89 18.49 -2.91
C ARG A 229 14.71 19.78 -2.78
N ALA A 230 15.82 19.88 -3.49
CA ALA A 230 16.64 21.08 -3.52
C ALA A 230 15.96 22.25 -4.27
N ASN A 231 15.14 21.95 -5.28
CA ASN A 231 14.43 22.96 -6.06
C ASN A 231 13.20 23.52 -5.33
N ILE A 232 12.56 22.70 -4.48
CA ILE A 232 11.38 23.08 -3.69
C ILE A 232 11.62 22.66 -2.24
N ASP A 233 12.19 23.57 -1.46
CA ASP A 233 12.49 23.31 -0.04
C ASP A 233 11.24 23.48 0.82
N LEU A 234 10.47 22.41 0.94
CA LEU A 234 9.30 22.38 1.82
C LEU A 234 9.68 22.24 3.31
N GLN A 235 10.90 21.84 3.63
CA GLN A 235 11.32 21.64 5.02
C GLN A 235 11.70 22.94 5.72
N ALA A 236 12.13 23.96 4.99
CA ALA A 236 12.41 25.27 5.55
C ALA A 236 11.16 26.02 6.06
N SER A 237 9.97 25.48 5.75
CA SER A 237 8.68 26.11 6.06
C SER A 237 7.95 25.49 7.28
N TYR A 238 8.56 24.48 7.96
CA TYR A 238 7.93 23.79 9.09
C TYR A 238 8.83 23.72 10.32
#